data_dd90a91ab8188d0c35d362687fa9275a
#
_entry.id   dd90a91ab8188d0c35d362687fa9275a
#
_cell.length_a   1.000
_cell.length_b   1.000
_cell.length_c   1.000
_cell.angle_alpha   90.00
_cell.angle_beta   90.00
_cell.angle_gamma   90.00
#
_symmetry.space_group_name_H-M   'P 1'
#
loop_
_entity.id
_entity.type
_entity.pdbx_description
1 polymer ?
#
loop_
_entity_poly.entity_id
_entity_poly.type
_entity_poly.pdbx_seq_one_letter_code
_entity_poly.pdbx_strand_id
1 'polypeptide(L)'
;MTALSLTLRQASGVPFYRQVVDGIGDQVRGGHLSPGARLPSVRALATQLEVSLITVRRAYADLEQAGLIVRRQGQGTFVAEDVGAAVHRRAHADASEGLVHAVDRARALGLEDDEIRSVVDTTLSTPASSGGSDA
;
A
#
# COMPACT_ATOMS: atom_id res chain seq x y z
N MET A 1 -8.28 9.82 -19.72
CA MET A 1 -7.71 8.63 -19.09
C MET A 1 -6.36 8.95 -18.50
N THR A 2 -6.13 8.56 -17.27
CA THR A 2 -4.88 8.87 -16.61
C THR A 2 -3.79 7.91 -17.07
N ALA A 3 -2.65 8.44 -17.44
CA ALA A 3 -1.52 7.61 -17.84
C ALA A 3 -0.87 7.01 -16.59
N LEU A 4 -0.67 5.70 -16.62
CA LEU A 4 0.05 5.02 -15.57
C LEU A 4 1.49 4.83 -15.98
N SER A 5 2.39 5.22 -15.10
CA SER A 5 3.82 5.05 -15.33
C SER A 5 4.34 3.99 -14.36
N LEU A 6 4.46 2.77 -14.85
CA LEU A 6 4.95 1.65 -14.07
C LEU A 6 6.13 1.01 -14.76
N THR A 7 7.13 0.64 -13.99
CA THR A 7 8.28 -0.12 -14.48
C THR A 7 8.35 -1.45 -13.73
N LEU A 8 8.28 -2.55 -14.45
CA LEU A 8 8.37 -3.88 -13.87
C LEU A 8 9.78 -4.41 -14.01
N ARG A 9 10.24 -5.14 -12.99
CA ARG A 9 11.60 -5.69 -12.97
C ARG A 9 11.55 -7.20 -12.81
N GLN A 10 11.99 -7.93 -13.81
CA GLN A 10 12.09 -9.38 -13.74
C GLN A 10 13.07 -9.84 -12.67
N ALA A 11 14.16 -9.11 -12.50
CA ALA A 11 15.25 -9.53 -11.62
C ALA A 11 14.99 -9.25 -10.15
N SER A 12 13.86 -8.63 -9.80
CA SER A 12 13.60 -8.24 -8.41
C SER A 12 13.23 -9.42 -7.51
N GLY A 13 12.80 -10.54 -8.10
CA GLY A 13 12.29 -11.66 -7.31
C GLY A 13 10.85 -11.47 -6.83
N VAL A 14 10.26 -10.30 -7.05
CA VAL A 14 8.87 -10.02 -6.68
C VAL A 14 7.98 -10.34 -7.87
N PRO A 15 6.87 -11.08 -7.66
CA PRO A 15 5.96 -11.39 -8.77
C PRO A 15 5.44 -10.11 -9.43
N PHE A 16 5.18 -10.17 -10.72
CA PHE A 16 4.73 -9.01 -11.47
C PHE A 16 3.41 -8.44 -10.93
N TYR A 17 2.46 -9.32 -10.54
CA TYR A 17 1.19 -8.81 -10.02
C TYR A 17 1.42 -7.95 -8.77
N ARG A 18 2.38 -8.34 -7.94
CA ARG A 18 2.71 -7.60 -6.73
C ARG A 18 3.35 -6.27 -7.06
N GLN A 19 4.21 -6.24 -8.07
CA GLN A 19 4.80 -4.99 -8.52
C GLN A 19 3.74 -4.03 -9.06
N VAL A 20 2.73 -4.56 -9.75
CA VAL A 20 1.63 -3.72 -10.23
C VAL A 20 0.82 -3.17 -9.05
N VAL A 21 0.50 -4.02 -8.07
CA VAL A 21 -0.23 -3.58 -6.87
C VAL A 21 0.55 -2.47 -6.17
N ASP A 22 1.83 -2.70 -5.93
CA ASP A 22 2.67 -1.74 -5.22
C ASP A 22 2.81 -0.44 -6.00
N GLY A 23 3.03 -0.54 -7.31
CA GLY A 23 3.20 0.64 -8.14
C GLY A 23 1.98 1.52 -8.21
N ILE A 24 0.81 0.93 -8.42
CA ILE A 24 -0.43 1.70 -8.43
C ILE A 24 -0.73 2.23 -7.03
N GLY A 25 -0.57 1.39 -6.02
CA GLY A 25 -0.78 1.82 -4.64
C GLY A 25 0.08 3.00 -4.24
N ASP A 26 1.34 3.00 -4.65
CA ASP A 26 2.25 4.11 -4.35
C ASP A 26 1.78 5.40 -5.04
N GLN A 27 1.31 5.30 -6.28
CA GLN A 27 0.83 6.48 -7.00
C GLN A 27 -0.46 7.03 -6.39
N VAL A 28 -1.32 6.15 -5.92
CA VAL A 28 -2.55 6.57 -5.23
C VAL A 28 -2.21 7.24 -3.90
N ARG A 29 -1.36 6.62 -3.11
CA ARG A 29 -0.98 7.16 -1.80
C ARG A 29 -0.18 8.45 -1.94
N GLY A 30 0.63 8.55 -2.99
CA GLY A 30 1.44 9.74 -3.23
C GLY A 30 0.69 10.88 -3.91
N GLY A 31 -0.59 10.69 -4.24
CA GLY A 31 -1.39 11.72 -4.88
C GLY A 31 -1.17 11.88 -6.37
N HIS A 32 -0.39 11.00 -6.99
CA HIS A 32 -0.17 11.04 -8.44
C HIS A 32 -1.39 10.55 -9.21
N LEU A 33 -2.20 9.71 -8.57
CA LEU A 33 -3.50 9.29 -9.10
C LEU A 33 -4.56 9.85 -8.17
N SER A 34 -5.35 10.77 -8.69
CA SER A 34 -6.35 11.45 -7.86
C SER A 34 -7.58 10.58 -7.61
N PRO A 35 -8.29 10.81 -6.49
CA PRO A 35 -9.56 10.11 -6.27
C PRO A 35 -10.50 10.30 -7.44
N GLY A 36 -11.13 9.22 -7.88
CA GLY A 36 -12.03 9.25 -9.02
C GLY A 36 -11.36 9.18 -10.38
N ALA A 37 -10.04 9.22 -10.45
CA ALA A 37 -9.34 9.16 -11.73
C ALA A 37 -9.56 7.80 -12.40
N ARG A 38 -9.73 7.82 -13.70
CA ARG A 38 -9.94 6.59 -14.46
C ARG A 38 -8.61 5.88 -14.71
N LEU A 39 -8.61 4.59 -14.45
CA LEU A 39 -7.45 3.74 -14.71
C LEU A 39 -7.59 3.02 -16.05
N PRO A 40 -6.47 2.57 -16.63
CA PRO A 40 -6.55 1.74 -17.84
C PRO A 40 -7.34 0.47 -17.58
N SER A 41 -7.96 -0.07 -18.62
CA SER A 41 -8.60 -1.37 -18.49
C SER A 41 -7.54 -2.43 -18.24
N VAL A 42 -7.98 -3.59 -17.74
CA VAL A 42 -7.08 -4.72 -17.52
C VAL A 42 -6.32 -5.04 -18.81
N ARG A 43 -7.04 -5.10 -19.93
CA ARG A 43 -6.42 -5.43 -21.21
C ARG A 43 -5.41 -4.36 -21.64
N ALA A 44 -5.77 -3.10 -21.49
CA ALA A 44 -4.87 -2.01 -21.88
C ALA A 44 -3.59 -2.01 -21.05
N LEU A 45 -3.72 -2.22 -19.74
CA LEU A 45 -2.55 -2.24 -18.88
C LEU A 45 -1.68 -3.47 -19.14
N ALA A 46 -2.30 -4.63 -19.36
CA ALA A 46 -1.55 -5.84 -19.67
C ALA A 46 -0.72 -5.66 -20.96
N THR A 47 -1.32 -5.03 -21.97
CA THR A 47 -0.61 -4.73 -23.21
C THR A 47 0.53 -3.74 -22.97
N GLN A 48 0.25 -2.68 -22.23
CA GLN A 48 1.26 -1.66 -21.94
C GLN A 48 2.46 -2.23 -21.20
N LEU A 49 2.22 -3.10 -20.22
CA LEU A 49 3.28 -3.67 -19.39
C LEU A 49 3.86 -4.97 -19.95
N GLU A 50 3.26 -5.49 -21.02
CA GLU A 50 3.69 -6.75 -21.65
C GLU A 50 3.62 -7.91 -20.67
N VAL A 51 2.53 -7.98 -19.91
CA VAL A 51 2.27 -9.08 -18.98
C VAL A 51 0.92 -9.71 -19.31
N SER A 52 0.61 -10.83 -18.67
CA SER A 52 -0.64 -11.54 -18.93
C SER A 52 -1.83 -10.79 -18.35
N LEU A 53 -3.01 -11.05 -18.94
CA LEU A 53 -4.25 -10.52 -18.41
C LEU A 53 -4.48 -10.98 -16.98
N ILE A 54 -4.12 -12.23 -16.67
CA ILE A 54 -4.31 -12.80 -15.34
C ILE A 54 -3.51 -12.02 -14.31
N THR A 55 -2.29 -11.61 -14.67
CA THR A 55 -1.44 -10.83 -13.79
C THR A 55 -2.10 -9.50 -13.42
N VAL A 56 -2.61 -8.78 -14.43
CA VAL A 56 -3.24 -7.47 -14.16
C VAL A 56 -4.58 -7.65 -13.45
N ARG A 57 -5.35 -8.68 -13.82
CA ARG A 57 -6.61 -8.97 -13.14
C ARG A 57 -6.40 -9.21 -11.65
N ARG A 58 -5.38 -10.01 -11.32
CA ARG A 58 -5.06 -10.28 -9.93
C ARG A 58 -4.67 -9.00 -9.19
N ALA A 59 -3.84 -8.18 -9.82
CA ALA A 59 -3.43 -6.92 -9.22
C ALA A 59 -4.62 -6.00 -8.96
N TYR A 60 -5.51 -5.88 -9.93
CA TYR A 60 -6.69 -5.03 -9.78
C TYR A 60 -7.64 -5.58 -8.71
N ALA A 61 -7.78 -6.90 -8.63
CA ALA A 61 -8.61 -7.50 -7.57
C ALA A 61 -8.05 -7.19 -6.19
N ASP A 62 -6.73 -7.28 -6.02
CA ASP A 62 -6.09 -6.96 -4.75
C ASP A 62 -6.27 -5.48 -4.40
N LEU A 63 -6.11 -4.60 -5.38
CA LEU A 63 -6.30 -3.16 -5.16
C LEU A 63 -7.75 -2.84 -4.82
N GLU A 64 -8.70 -3.50 -5.46
CA GLU A 64 -10.12 -3.31 -5.16
C GLU A 64 -10.45 -3.78 -3.75
N GLN A 65 -9.92 -4.92 -3.35
CA GLN A 65 -10.12 -5.44 -2.01
C GLN A 65 -9.51 -4.52 -0.96
N ALA A 66 -8.40 -3.88 -1.27
CA ALA A 66 -7.77 -2.92 -0.37
C ALA A 66 -8.50 -1.58 -0.32
N GLY A 67 -9.51 -1.38 -1.14
CA GLY A 67 -10.28 -0.15 -1.16
C GLY A 67 -9.65 1.00 -1.93
N LEU A 68 -8.61 0.71 -2.71
CA LEU A 68 -7.90 1.75 -3.45
C LEU A 68 -8.52 2.03 -4.82
N ILE A 69 -9.19 1.05 -5.41
CA ILE A 69 -9.86 1.24 -6.70
C ILE A 69 -11.26 0.65 -6.65
N VAL A 70 -12.10 1.11 -7.57
CA VAL A 70 -13.46 0.58 -7.74
C VAL A 70 -13.69 0.27 -9.19
N ARG A 71 -14.46 -0.78 -9.44
CA ARG A 71 -14.91 -1.15 -10.78
C ARG A 71 -16.37 -0.76 -10.93
N ARG A 72 -16.66 -0.01 -11.99
CA ARG A 72 -18.05 0.35 -12.30
C ARG A 72 -18.42 -0.34 -13.59
N GLN A 73 -19.32 -1.27 -13.49
CA GLN A 73 -19.73 -2.09 -14.63
C GLN A 73 -20.16 -1.21 -15.79
N GLY A 74 -19.59 -1.48 -16.96
CA GLY A 74 -19.89 -0.71 -18.15
C GLY A 74 -19.21 0.65 -18.23
N GLN A 75 -18.53 1.07 -17.18
CA GLN A 75 -17.89 2.40 -17.15
C GLN A 75 -16.38 2.33 -17.05
N GLY A 76 -15.84 1.32 -16.37
CA GLY A 76 -14.39 1.15 -16.23
C GLY A 76 -13.95 1.01 -14.79
N THR A 77 -12.65 1.21 -14.59
CA THR A 77 -12.01 1.10 -13.29
C THR A 77 -11.48 2.47 -12.90
N PHE A 78 -11.69 2.83 -11.65
CA PHE A 78 -11.38 4.17 -11.16
C PHE A 78 -10.70 4.10 -9.81
N VAL A 79 -9.89 5.11 -9.50
CA VAL A 79 -9.38 5.28 -8.14
C VAL A 79 -10.57 5.58 -7.23
N ALA A 80 -10.62 4.92 -6.07
CA ALA A 80 -11.74 5.11 -5.14
C ALA A 80 -11.81 6.55 -4.68
N GLU A 81 -13.03 7.10 -4.55
CA GLU A 81 -13.17 8.47 -4.13
C GLU A 81 -12.90 8.66 -2.65
N ASP A 82 -13.07 7.60 -1.86
CA ASP A 82 -12.75 7.61 -0.44
C ASP A 82 -11.38 7.02 -0.15
N VAL A 83 -10.47 7.12 -1.12
CA VAL A 83 -9.16 6.49 -1.03
C VAL A 83 -8.36 6.97 0.18
N GLY A 84 -8.55 8.21 0.60
CA GLY A 84 -7.88 8.72 1.80
C GLY A 84 -8.23 7.92 3.04
N ALA A 85 -9.49 7.55 3.20
CA ALA A 85 -9.91 6.72 4.32
C ALA A 85 -9.35 5.31 4.21
N ALA A 86 -9.32 4.74 3.00
CA ALA A 86 -8.77 3.41 2.79
C ALA A 86 -7.27 3.38 3.11
N VAL A 87 -6.53 4.39 2.67
CA VAL A 87 -5.11 4.50 2.95
C VAL A 87 -4.88 4.62 4.46
N HIS A 88 -5.69 5.45 5.12
CA HIS A 88 -5.58 5.61 6.57
C HIS A 88 -5.85 4.30 7.31
N ARG A 89 -6.91 3.58 6.93
CA ARG A 89 -7.24 2.31 7.56
C ARG A 89 -6.09 1.30 7.40
N ARG A 90 -5.50 1.24 6.22
CA ARG A 90 -4.40 0.32 5.96
C ARG A 90 -3.17 0.68 6.77
N ALA A 91 -2.84 1.98 6.82
CA ALA A 91 -1.70 2.45 7.59
C ALA A 91 -1.89 2.15 9.07
N HIS A 92 -3.10 2.37 9.58
CA HIS A 92 -3.42 2.07 10.98
C HIS A 92 -3.26 0.57 11.27
N ALA A 93 -3.77 -0.28 10.38
CA ALA A 93 -3.68 -1.73 10.55
C ALA A 93 -2.22 -2.19 10.54
N ASP A 94 -1.42 -1.68 9.61
CA ASP A 94 -0.02 -2.06 9.50
C ASP A 94 0.76 -1.60 10.73
N ALA A 95 0.51 -0.39 11.20
CA ALA A 95 1.19 0.15 12.38
C ALA A 95 0.80 -0.64 13.63
N SER A 96 -0.48 -0.97 13.77
CA SER A 96 -0.96 -1.76 14.92
C SER A 96 -0.32 -3.15 14.94
N GLU A 97 -0.24 -3.78 13.79
CA GLU A 97 0.39 -5.09 13.67
C GLU A 97 1.86 -5.01 14.06
N GLY A 98 2.57 -3.98 13.60
CA GLY A 98 3.96 -3.77 13.96
C GLY A 98 4.15 -3.60 15.45
N LEU A 99 3.25 -2.87 16.11
CA LEU A 99 3.32 -2.70 17.56
C LEU A 99 3.11 -4.01 18.30
N VAL A 100 2.13 -4.82 17.87
CA VAL A 100 1.90 -6.12 18.48
C VAL A 100 3.14 -7.00 18.36
N HIS A 101 3.74 -7.05 17.18
CA HIS A 101 4.97 -7.83 16.98
C HIS A 101 6.11 -7.32 17.86
N ALA A 102 6.24 -6.00 18.00
CA ALA A 102 7.30 -5.43 18.83
C ALA A 102 7.09 -5.81 20.30
N VAL A 103 5.87 -5.76 20.79
CA VAL A 103 5.56 -6.16 22.17
C VAL A 103 5.85 -7.64 22.39
N ASP A 104 5.40 -8.48 21.47
CA ASP A 104 5.64 -9.92 21.58
C ASP A 104 7.14 -10.22 21.60
N ARG A 105 7.90 -9.54 20.75
CA ARG A 105 9.35 -9.73 20.72
C ARG A 105 10.00 -9.27 22.02
N ALA A 106 9.55 -8.13 22.57
CA ALA A 106 10.09 -7.63 23.84
C ALA A 106 9.84 -8.62 24.96
N ARG A 107 8.65 -9.20 25.01
CA ARG A 107 8.35 -10.24 26.01
C ARG A 107 9.23 -11.47 25.83
N ALA A 108 9.45 -11.88 24.59
CA ALA A 108 10.30 -13.02 24.29
C ALA A 108 11.75 -12.77 24.72
N LEU A 109 12.18 -11.51 24.70
CA LEU A 109 13.52 -11.14 25.14
C LEU A 109 13.62 -10.91 26.64
N GLY A 110 12.52 -11.07 27.37
CA GLY A 110 12.52 -11.05 28.81
C GLY A 110 12.04 -9.77 29.48
N LEU A 111 11.53 -8.81 28.72
CA LEU A 111 11.01 -7.59 29.33
C LEU A 111 9.66 -7.88 29.97
N GLU A 112 9.49 -7.33 31.17
CA GLU A 112 8.19 -7.35 31.83
C GLU A 112 7.28 -6.30 31.25
N ASP A 113 5.98 -6.46 31.42
CA ASP A 113 5.00 -5.54 30.84
C ASP A 113 5.23 -4.10 31.30
N ASP A 114 5.59 -3.90 32.58
CA ASP A 114 5.86 -2.55 33.08
C ASP A 114 7.08 -1.93 32.41
N GLU A 115 8.07 -2.74 32.10
CA GLU A 115 9.27 -2.26 31.38
C GLU A 115 8.89 -1.88 29.97
N ILE A 116 8.03 -2.65 29.33
CA ILE A 116 7.56 -2.35 27.98
C ILE A 116 6.80 -1.02 27.98
N ARG A 117 5.90 -0.84 28.96
CA ARG A 117 5.14 0.42 29.07
C ARG A 117 6.07 1.61 29.26
N SER A 118 7.11 1.43 30.08
CA SER A 118 8.07 2.49 30.32
C SER A 118 8.81 2.89 29.04
N VAL A 119 9.24 1.91 28.25
CA VAL A 119 9.91 2.20 26.99
C VAL A 119 8.97 2.93 26.03
N VAL A 120 7.72 2.49 25.94
CA VAL A 120 6.74 3.13 25.07
C VAL A 120 6.50 4.57 25.51
N ASP A 121 6.33 4.81 26.81
CA ASP A 121 6.10 6.15 27.33
C ASP A 121 7.28 7.07 27.02
N THR A 122 8.49 6.59 27.21
CA THR A 122 9.70 7.35 26.91
C THR A 122 9.77 7.67 25.43
N THR A 123 9.45 6.67 24.59
CA THR A 123 9.48 6.85 23.14
C THR A 123 8.46 7.88 22.68
N LEU A 124 7.26 7.85 23.26
CA LEU A 124 6.22 8.79 22.90
C LEU A 124 6.53 10.20 23.36
N SER A 125 7.32 10.34 24.42
CA SER A 125 7.73 11.64 24.91
C SER A 125 8.87 12.27 24.09
N THR A 126 9.53 11.47 23.28
CA THR A 126 10.62 11.94 22.43
C THR A 126 10.03 12.43 21.11
N PRO A 127 10.44 13.59 20.59
CA PRO A 127 9.95 14.04 19.30
C PRO A 127 10.23 13.00 18.22
N ALA A 128 9.25 12.79 17.34
CA ALA A 128 9.39 11.84 16.27
C ALA A 128 10.59 12.20 15.40
N SER A 129 11.47 11.24 15.17
CA SER A 129 12.53 11.48 14.21
C SER A 129 11.86 11.47 12.84
N SER A 130 11.94 12.56 12.17
CA SER A 130 11.38 12.65 10.86
C SER A 130 12.19 11.77 9.99
N GLY A 131 11.69 10.64 9.77
CA GLY A 131 12.42 9.65 9.07
C GLY A 131 12.96 10.18 7.79
N GLY A 132 14.08 10.37 7.75
CA GLY A 132 14.75 10.48 6.57
C GLY A 132 14.82 11.74 5.92
N SER A 133 14.55 12.62 6.36
CA SER A 133 14.66 13.61 5.64
C SER A 133 15.75 14.24 5.53
N ASP A 134 16.34 14.30 5.50
CA ASP A 134 17.23 14.98 5.41
C ASP A 134 17.64 15.60 4.76
N ALA A 135 17.47 15.94 4.60
CA ALA A 135 17.98 16.80 3.93
C ALA A 135 19.05 16.96 3.55
#